data_8bf38562bf4d8a0174638ab372ec6fb4
#
_entry.id   8bf38562bf4d8a0174638ab372ec6fb4
#
_cell.length_a   1.000
_cell.length_b   1.000
_cell.length_c   1.000
_cell.angle_alpha   90.00
_cell.angle_beta   90.00
_cell.angle_gamma   90.00
#
_symmetry.space_group_name_H-M   'P 1'
#
loop_
_entity.id
_entity.type
_entity.pdbx_description
1 polymer ?
#
loop_
_entity_poly.entity_id
_entity_poly.type
_entity_poly.pdbx_seq_one_letter_code
_entity_poly.pdbx_strand_id
1 'polypeptide(L)'
;MDLQIGIDLGGTNIRVGLVNNRGKIVDIVQESTEAEKGQSYTIEKMKRMIEQLIEGKSVKGIGIGAPGPLDYKKGVILSPPNLPGWDNIQISKIFEEHFKVPVYLNNDANVAGLAEANVGSGVGFESVYYMTVSTGIGGALVINKELFNGANGCAGEIGNMILEPNGYKHNNLNSGSFEGIASGTSIGRVALERFGIEGGAKQVFRLAEQGNQEAQIIIDEAVQYLAMGIANIAHVVNPELFIVGGGVMESKHLILSPLRKKVKEYVYPQLADNIQIVSTALGGKAGVIGAAMLVK
;
A
#
# COMPACT_ATOMS: atom_id res chain seq x y z
N MET A 1 10.89 -26.51 -8.06
CA MET A 1 10.50 -25.42 -7.13
C MET A 1 9.54 -24.54 -7.91
N ASP A 2 8.32 -24.36 -7.43
CA ASP A 2 7.33 -23.56 -8.14
C ASP A 2 7.71 -22.09 -8.02
N LEU A 3 7.99 -21.45 -9.15
CA LEU A 3 8.40 -20.06 -9.24
C LEU A 3 7.28 -19.21 -9.86
N GLN A 4 7.16 -17.99 -9.41
CA GLN A 4 6.20 -16.98 -9.88
C GLN A 4 6.92 -15.66 -10.06
N ILE A 5 6.42 -14.83 -10.96
CA ILE A 5 6.85 -13.44 -11.08
C ILE A 5 5.88 -12.55 -10.29
N GLY A 6 6.43 -11.68 -9.46
CA GLY A 6 5.72 -10.57 -8.85
C GLY A 6 6.23 -9.23 -9.37
N ILE A 7 5.30 -8.39 -9.80
CA ILE A 7 5.60 -7.03 -10.28
C ILE A 7 4.95 -6.04 -9.33
N ASP A 8 5.74 -5.12 -8.81
CA ASP A 8 5.30 -3.94 -8.04
C ASP A 8 5.51 -2.71 -8.94
N LEU A 9 4.43 -2.28 -9.58
CA LEU A 9 4.42 -1.13 -10.49
C LEU A 9 4.04 0.14 -9.73
N GLY A 10 5.01 0.98 -9.45
CA GLY A 10 4.78 2.31 -8.89
C GLY A 10 5.00 3.44 -9.89
N GLY A 11 4.52 4.64 -9.56
CA GLY A 11 4.74 5.83 -10.40
C GLY A 11 6.21 6.24 -10.55
N THR A 12 7.08 5.87 -9.60
CA THR A 12 8.51 6.23 -9.60
C THR A 12 9.41 5.04 -9.88
N ASN A 13 9.11 3.87 -9.33
CA ASN A 13 9.93 2.67 -9.44
C ASN A 13 9.09 1.47 -9.82
N ILE A 14 9.69 0.57 -10.57
CA ILE A 14 9.18 -0.75 -10.88
C ILE A 14 10.10 -1.76 -10.20
N ARG A 15 9.53 -2.73 -9.51
CA ARG A 15 10.24 -3.89 -8.98
C ARG A 15 9.67 -5.15 -9.60
N VAL A 16 10.52 -6.01 -10.09
CA VAL A 16 10.14 -7.34 -10.60
C VAL A 16 10.93 -8.38 -9.83
N GLY A 17 10.26 -9.35 -9.24
CA GLY A 17 10.89 -10.39 -8.47
C GLY A 17 10.49 -11.78 -8.92
N LEU A 18 11.45 -12.69 -8.90
CA LEU A 18 11.24 -14.12 -8.99
C LEU A 18 11.03 -14.66 -7.58
N VAL A 19 9.85 -15.16 -7.29
CA VAL A 19 9.41 -15.56 -5.95
C VAL A 19 9.01 -17.03 -5.97
N ASN A 20 9.35 -17.78 -4.92
CA ASN A 20 8.90 -19.16 -4.80
C ASN A 20 7.52 -19.24 -4.09
N ASN A 21 6.91 -20.42 -4.10
CA ASN A 21 5.60 -20.70 -3.49
C ASN A 21 5.53 -20.49 -1.96
N ARG A 22 6.66 -20.19 -1.28
CA ARG A 22 6.73 -19.82 0.13
C ARG A 22 6.90 -18.30 0.34
N GLY A 23 6.77 -17.50 -0.71
CA GLY A 23 6.95 -16.04 -0.66
C GLY A 23 8.42 -15.60 -0.51
N LYS A 24 9.40 -16.50 -0.68
CA LYS A 24 10.81 -16.13 -0.64
C LYS A 24 11.24 -15.59 -2.01
N ILE A 25 11.78 -14.38 -2.04
CA ILE A 25 12.40 -13.80 -3.23
C ILE A 25 13.67 -14.59 -3.54
N VAL A 26 13.74 -15.14 -4.75
CA VAL A 26 14.90 -15.83 -5.31
C VAL A 26 15.84 -14.83 -5.98
N ASP A 27 15.25 -13.89 -6.72
CA ASP A 27 15.97 -12.82 -7.40
C ASP A 27 15.05 -11.61 -7.60
N ILE A 28 15.59 -10.41 -7.72
CA ILE A 28 14.82 -9.17 -7.86
C ILE A 28 15.59 -8.13 -8.66
N VAL A 29 14.88 -7.44 -9.53
CA VAL A 29 15.39 -6.29 -10.30
C VAL A 29 14.51 -5.09 -10.01
N GLN A 30 15.13 -3.92 -9.85
CA GLN A 30 14.45 -2.64 -9.67
C GLN A 30 14.97 -1.62 -10.67
N GLU A 31 14.05 -0.92 -11.34
CA GLU A 31 14.35 0.21 -12.22
C GLU A 31 13.41 1.38 -11.95
N SER A 32 13.78 2.59 -12.39
CA SER A 32 12.86 3.73 -12.42
C SER A 32 11.71 3.47 -13.40
N THR A 33 10.49 3.89 -13.06
CA THR A 33 9.33 3.74 -13.94
C THR A 33 9.47 4.58 -15.20
N GLU A 34 10.01 5.80 -15.09
CA GLU A 34 10.11 6.78 -16.18
C GLU A 34 8.74 6.98 -16.85
N ALA A 35 7.73 7.21 -16.02
CA ALA A 35 6.32 7.28 -16.45
C ALA A 35 6.06 8.31 -17.55
N GLU A 36 6.87 9.36 -17.63
CA GLU A 36 6.85 10.39 -18.66
C GLU A 36 7.17 9.87 -20.07
N LYS A 37 7.83 8.71 -20.18
CA LYS A 37 8.11 8.03 -21.48
C LYS A 37 6.90 7.26 -22.02
N GLY A 38 5.82 7.21 -21.25
CA GLY A 38 4.56 6.60 -21.63
C GLY A 38 4.47 5.10 -21.40
N GLN A 39 3.24 4.59 -21.52
CA GLN A 39 2.88 3.21 -21.17
C GLN A 39 3.65 2.14 -21.95
N SER A 40 3.80 2.31 -23.27
CA SER A 40 4.46 1.31 -24.12
C SER A 40 5.91 1.10 -23.70
N TYR A 41 6.62 2.19 -23.40
CA TYR A 41 8.00 2.11 -22.91
C TYR A 41 8.09 1.34 -21.59
N THR A 42 7.19 1.65 -20.66
CA THR A 42 7.15 1.01 -19.33
C THR A 42 6.79 -0.47 -19.43
N ILE A 43 5.85 -0.84 -20.30
CA ILE A 43 5.48 -2.24 -20.56
C ILE A 43 6.66 -3.04 -21.13
N GLU A 44 7.35 -2.51 -22.13
CA GLU A 44 8.52 -3.19 -22.71
C GLU A 44 9.68 -3.30 -21.70
N LYS A 45 9.85 -2.29 -20.84
CA LYS A 45 10.79 -2.35 -19.72
C LYS A 45 10.45 -3.51 -18.77
N MET A 46 9.20 -3.64 -18.34
CA MET A 46 8.77 -4.74 -17.46
C MET A 46 8.98 -6.10 -18.11
N LYS A 47 8.67 -6.25 -19.42
CA LYS A 47 8.93 -7.50 -20.14
C LYS A 47 10.41 -7.88 -20.11
N ARG A 48 11.30 -6.95 -20.42
CA ARG A 48 12.75 -7.18 -20.35
C ARG A 48 13.22 -7.57 -18.95
N MET A 49 12.71 -6.90 -17.89
CA MET A 49 13.05 -7.24 -16.51
C MET A 49 12.60 -8.66 -16.14
N ILE A 50 11.43 -9.09 -16.62
CA ILE A 50 10.94 -10.47 -16.42
C ILE A 50 11.84 -11.46 -17.17
N GLU A 51 12.11 -11.22 -18.47
CA GLU A 51 12.96 -12.09 -19.31
C GLU A 51 14.33 -12.33 -18.67
N GLN A 52 14.95 -11.27 -18.11
CA GLN A 52 16.20 -11.38 -17.37
C GLN A 52 16.09 -12.33 -16.17
N LEU A 53 15.00 -12.29 -15.41
CA LEU A 53 14.83 -13.10 -14.20
C LEU A 53 14.48 -14.55 -14.48
N ILE A 54 13.77 -14.82 -15.58
CA ILE A 54 13.31 -16.18 -15.94
C ILE A 54 14.28 -16.92 -16.85
N GLU A 55 15.44 -16.36 -17.18
CA GLU A 55 16.41 -17.01 -18.07
C GLU A 55 16.65 -18.46 -17.67
N GLY A 56 16.27 -19.41 -18.54
CA GLY A 56 16.38 -20.84 -18.29
C GLY A 56 15.45 -21.42 -17.22
N LYS A 57 14.47 -20.66 -16.72
CA LYS A 57 13.53 -21.09 -15.67
C LYS A 57 12.10 -21.03 -16.19
N SER A 58 11.24 -21.94 -15.72
CA SER A 58 9.80 -21.84 -15.95
C SER A 58 9.11 -21.23 -14.75
N VAL A 59 8.08 -20.40 -15.00
CA VAL A 59 7.24 -19.77 -13.98
C VAL A 59 5.80 -20.19 -14.16
N LYS A 60 5.05 -20.31 -13.05
CA LYS A 60 3.63 -20.68 -13.08
C LYS A 60 2.71 -19.56 -13.54
N GLY A 61 3.13 -18.32 -13.37
CA GLY A 61 2.34 -17.14 -13.70
C GLY A 61 3.02 -15.85 -13.27
N ILE A 62 2.34 -14.74 -13.55
CA ILE A 62 2.77 -13.38 -13.23
C ILE A 62 1.67 -12.72 -12.43
N GLY A 63 2.03 -12.13 -11.29
CA GLY A 63 1.16 -11.25 -10.54
C GLY A 63 1.65 -9.81 -10.65
N ILE A 64 0.72 -8.86 -10.73
CA ILE A 64 1.00 -7.44 -10.86
C ILE A 64 0.27 -6.69 -9.76
N GLY A 65 1.01 -5.95 -8.92
CA GLY A 65 0.52 -4.91 -8.05
C GLY A 65 0.68 -3.56 -8.73
N ALA A 66 -0.40 -2.81 -8.88
CA ALA A 66 -0.39 -1.53 -9.57
C ALA A 66 -1.25 -0.49 -8.85
N PRO A 67 -0.99 0.83 -9.01
CA PRO A 67 -1.85 1.86 -8.46
C PRO A 67 -3.23 1.84 -9.13
N GLY A 68 -4.27 2.13 -8.34
CA GLY A 68 -5.65 2.27 -8.83
C GLY A 68 -5.92 3.62 -9.51
N PRO A 69 -7.10 3.74 -10.17
CA PRO A 69 -8.16 2.73 -10.26
C PRO A 69 -7.86 1.62 -11.29
N LEU A 70 -8.36 0.41 -11.00
CA LEU A 70 -8.17 -0.75 -11.87
C LEU A 70 -9.38 -1.72 -11.81
N ASP A 71 -9.54 -2.53 -12.85
CA ASP A 71 -10.46 -3.66 -12.87
C ASP A 71 -9.64 -4.96 -12.74
N TYR A 72 -9.51 -5.43 -11.50
CA TYR A 72 -8.67 -6.61 -11.20
C TYR A 72 -9.21 -7.90 -11.84
N LYS A 73 -10.54 -8.00 -12.07
CA LYS A 73 -11.17 -9.17 -12.69
C LYS A 73 -10.87 -9.27 -14.17
N LYS A 74 -10.81 -8.12 -14.86
CA LYS A 74 -10.48 -8.06 -16.29
C LYS A 74 -8.99 -7.85 -16.54
N GLY A 75 -8.18 -7.60 -15.50
CA GLY A 75 -6.76 -7.31 -15.64
C GLY A 75 -6.47 -5.98 -16.34
N VAL A 76 -7.27 -4.94 -16.07
CA VAL A 76 -7.21 -3.63 -16.73
C VAL A 76 -6.83 -2.54 -15.74
N ILE A 77 -5.79 -1.77 -16.07
CA ILE A 77 -5.47 -0.52 -15.39
C ILE A 77 -6.28 0.58 -16.07
N LEU A 78 -7.12 1.30 -15.28
CA LEU A 78 -8.11 2.23 -15.83
C LEU A 78 -7.51 3.60 -16.13
N SER A 79 -7.18 4.38 -15.10
CA SER A 79 -6.58 5.73 -15.27
C SER A 79 -5.91 6.19 -13.97
N PRO A 80 -4.78 5.57 -13.59
CA PRO A 80 -4.12 5.90 -12.34
C PRO A 80 -3.44 7.26 -12.43
N PRO A 81 -3.64 8.16 -11.44
CA PRO A 81 -3.08 9.51 -11.47
C PRO A 81 -1.55 9.53 -11.47
N ASN A 82 -0.92 8.48 -10.95
CA ASN A 82 0.54 8.34 -10.84
C ASN A 82 1.20 7.75 -12.09
N LEU A 83 0.41 7.36 -13.09
CA LEU A 83 0.88 6.80 -14.37
C LEU A 83 0.18 7.51 -15.54
N PRO A 84 0.64 8.69 -15.95
CA PRO A 84 0.04 9.45 -17.04
C PRO A 84 0.00 8.65 -18.35
N GLY A 85 -1.14 8.69 -19.06
CA GLY A 85 -1.34 7.97 -20.32
C GLY A 85 -1.65 6.47 -20.18
N TRP A 86 -1.91 6.00 -18.95
CA TRP A 86 -2.34 4.62 -18.71
C TRP A 86 -3.87 4.52 -18.66
N ASP A 87 -4.52 4.73 -19.80
CA ASP A 87 -5.97 4.74 -19.90
C ASP A 87 -6.49 3.41 -20.47
N ASN A 88 -7.22 2.64 -19.66
CA ASN A 88 -7.82 1.35 -20.04
C ASN A 88 -6.84 0.31 -20.61
N ILE A 89 -5.67 0.19 -19.97
CA ILE A 89 -4.62 -0.72 -20.40
C ILE A 89 -4.94 -2.15 -19.98
N GLN A 90 -5.13 -3.06 -20.92
CA GLN A 90 -5.37 -4.49 -20.71
C GLN A 90 -4.06 -5.21 -20.34
N ILE A 91 -3.48 -4.82 -19.20
CA ILE A 91 -2.12 -5.23 -18.83
C ILE A 91 -2.00 -6.76 -18.70
N SER A 92 -2.97 -7.43 -18.10
CA SER A 92 -2.90 -8.89 -17.96
C SER A 92 -2.88 -9.56 -19.31
N LYS A 93 -3.73 -9.17 -20.24
CA LYS A 93 -3.77 -9.73 -21.60
C LYS A 93 -2.46 -9.52 -22.36
N ILE A 94 -1.88 -8.32 -22.27
CA ILE A 94 -0.59 -8.00 -22.93
C ILE A 94 0.51 -8.93 -22.45
N PHE A 95 0.57 -9.22 -21.15
CA PHE A 95 1.58 -10.10 -20.58
C PHE A 95 1.28 -11.58 -20.81
N GLU A 96 0.01 -12.01 -20.78
CA GLU A 96 -0.42 -13.37 -21.14
C GLU A 96 -0.08 -13.71 -22.58
N GLU A 97 -0.32 -12.78 -23.52
CA GLU A 97 0.01 -12.96 -24.93
C GLU A 97 1.52 -13.08 -25.17
N HIS A 98 2.34 -12.39 -24.37
CA HIS A 98 3.79 -12.41 -24.51
C HIS A 98 4.44 -13.63 -23.82
N PHE A 99 4.11 -13.87 -22.55
CA PHE A 99 4.77 -14.90 -21.75
C PHE A 99 4.10 -16.27 -21.79
N LYS A 100 2.87 -16.38 -22.28
CA LYS A 100 2.08 -17.61 -22.37
C LYS A 100 1.83 -18.29 -21.01
N VAL A 101 1.71 -17.48 -19.94
CA VAL A 101 1.36 -17.91 -18.58
C VAL A 101 0.21 -17.04 -18.06
N PRO A 102 -0.57 -17.51 -17.04
CA PRO A 102 -1.63 -16.71 -16.42
C PRO A 102 -1.09 -15.44 -15.78
N VAL A 103 -1.84 -14.34 -15.91
CA VAL A 103 -1.47 -13.03 -15.33
C VAL A 103 -2.60 -12.48 -14.46
N TYR A 104 -2.27 -12.09 -13.25
CA TYR A 104 -3.19 -11.57 -12.25
C TYR A 104 -2.82 -10.13 -11.89
N LEU A 105 -3.84 -9.28 -11.75
CA LEU A 105 -3.69 -7.87 -11.38
C LEU A 105 -4.41 -7.59 -10.07
N ASN A 106 -3.82 -6.80 -9.18
CA ASN A 106 -4.51 -6.21 -8.04
C ASN A 106 -3.89 -4.85 -7.67
N ASN A 107 -4.54 -4.13 -6.75
CA ASN A 107 -4.02 -2.87 -6.23
C ASN A 107 -2.73 -3.09 -5.42
N ASP A 108 -1.82 -2.13 -5.43
CA ASP A 108 -0.52 -2.14 -4.75
C ASP A 108 -0.64 -2.32 -3.23
N ALA A 109 -1.58 -1.63 -2.58
CA ALA A 109 -1.84 -1.82 -1.14
C ALA A 109 -2.42 -3.21 -0.86
N ASN A 110 -3.29 -3.74 -1.73
CA ASN A 110 -3.86 -5.06 -1.61
C ASN A 110 -2.77 -6.15 -1.64
N VAL A 111 -1.87 -6.10 -2.62
CA VAL A 111 -0.79 -7.09 -2.71
C VAL A 111 0.18 -6.97 -1.56
N ALA A 112 0.49 -5.77 -1.09
CA ALA A 112 1.33 -5.58 0.08
C ALA A 112 0.68 -6.18 1.35
N GLY A 113 -0.62 -5.96 1.53
CA GLY A 113 -1.40 -6.57 2.62
C GLY A 113 -1.44 -8.09 2.55
N LEU A 114 -1.60 -8.66 1.33
CA LEU A 114 -1.57 -10.10 1.11
C LEU A 114 -0.22 -10.72 1.54
N ALA A 115 0.89 -10.07 1.17
CA ALA A 115 2.22 -10.52 1.58
C ALA A 115 2.40 -10.48 3.10
N GLU A 116 2.06 -9.35 3.72
CA GLU A 116 2.21 -9.19 5.18
C GLU A 116 1.35 -10.19 5.96
N ALA A 117 0.14 -10.49 5.50
CA ALA A 117 -0.73 -11.47 6.13
C ALA A 117 -0.20 -12.91 5.99
N ASN A 118 0.44 -13.24 4.87
CA ASN A 118 0.86 -14.62 4.58
C ASN A 118 2.28 -14.95 5.04
N VAL A 119 3.23 -14.01 4.93
CA VAL A 119 4.65 -14.25 5.18
C VAL A 119 5.34 -13.11 5.95
N GLY A 120 4.58 -12.11 6.41
CA GLY A 120 5.06 -10.98 7.18
C GLY A 120 4.53 -10.95 8.61
N SER A 121 4.19 -9.75 9.10
CA SER A 121 3.72 -9.54 10.48
C SER A 121 2.37 -10.19 10.79
N GLY A 122 1.60 -10.59 9.78
CA GLY A 122 0.28 -11.22 9.92
C GLY A 122 0.29 -12.74 9.99
N VAL A 123 1.45 -13.38 10.00
CA VAL A 123 1.55 -14.85 10.09
C VAL A 123 0.94 -15.35 11.41
N GLY A 124 -0.03 -16.25 11.30
CA GLY A 124 -0.73 -16.85 12.45
C GLY A 124 -2.08 -16.20 12.77
N PHE A 125 -2.47 -15.14 12.09
CA PHE A 125 -3.78 -14.48 12.23
C PHE A 125 -4.71 -14.85 11.07
N GLU A 126 -5.99 -15.05 11.36
CA GLU A 126 -7.01 -15.39 10.36
C GLU A 126 -7.53 -14.14 9.65
N SER A 127 -7.62 -13.00 10.36
CA SER A 127 -8.09 -11.73 9.82
C SER A 127 -7.09 -10.61 10.08
N VAL A 128 -6.58 -10.03 9.00
CA VAL A 128 -5.55 -8.97 9.03
C VAL A 128 -6.04 -7.78 8.25
N TYR A 129 -5.97 -6.60 8.84
CA TYR A 129 -6.15 -5.35 8.12
C TYR A 129 -4.80 -4.65 7.94
N TYR A 130 -4.35 -4.58 6.70
CA TYR A 130 -3.16 -3.82 6.31
C TYR A 130 -3.54 -2.38 5.98
N MET A 131 -2.77 -1.43 6.47
CA MET A 131 -2.89 -0.01 6.13
C MET A 131 -1.51 0.53 5.73
N THR A 132 -1.44 1.16 4.57
CA THR A 132 -0.24 1.88 4.16
C THR A 132 -0.45 3.38 4.33
N VAL A 133 0.52 4.06 4.95
CA VAL A 133 0.56 5.52 5.11
C VAL A 133 1.85 6.01 4.45
N SER A 134 1.72 6.60 3.27
CA SER A 134 2.83 7.06 2.44
C SER A 134 2.46 8.41 1.82
N THR A 135 2.70 8.65 0.55
CA THR A 135 2.16 9.80 -0.19
C THR A 135 0.65 9.89 0.01
N GLY A 136 -0.05 8.75 -0.07
CA GLY A 136 -1.47 8.59 0.24
C GLY A 136 -1.72 7.62 1.39
N ILE A 137 -2.99 7.22 1.53
CA ILE A 137 -3.45 6.18 2.46
C ILE A 137 -4.24 5.13 1.68
N GLY A 138 -3.81 3.88 1.78
CA GLY A 138 -4.52 2.72 1.24
C GLY A 138 -4.67 1.62 2.29
N GLY A 139 -5.48 0.62 1.98
CA GLY A 139 -5.67 -0.51 2.88
C GLY A 139 -6.00 -1.81 2.15
N ALA A 140 -5.89 -2.91 2.87
CA ALA A 140 -6.28 -4.24 2.41
C ALA A 140 -6.83 -5.06 3.56
N LEU A 141 -7.92 -5.76 3.30
CA LEU A 141 -8.44 -6.77 4.21
C LEU A 141 -8.06 -8.15 3.70
N VAL A 142 -7.42 -8.93 4.54
CA VAL A 142 -7.06 -10.32 4.25
C VAL A 142 -7.73 -11.22 5.29
N ILE A 143 -8.53 -12.19 4.84
CA ILE A 143 -9.23 -13.15 5.67
C ILE A 143 -8.83 -14.55 5.22
N ASN A 144 -8.43 -15.40 6.15
CA ASN A 144 -7.98 -16.77 5.86
C ASN A 144 -6.92 -16.82 4.75
N LYS A 145 -5.98 -15.87 4.79
CA LYS A 145 -4.87 -15.72 3.82
C LYS A 145 -5.29 -15.28 2.42
N GLU A 146 -6.55 -14.94 2.19
CA GLU A 146 -7.07 -14.46 0.90
C GLU A 146 -7.50 -12.99 0.98
N LEU A 147 -7.27 -12.25 -0.10
CA LEU A 147 -7.73 -10.87 -0.23
C LEU A 147 -9.24 -10.78 -0.29
N PHE A 148 -9.81 -9.93 0.55
CA PHE A 148 -11.20 -9.51 0.42
C PHE A 148 -11.30 -8.30 -0.50
N ASN A 149 -11.59 -8.53 -1.78
CA ASN A 149 -11.64 -7.47 -2.78
C ASN A 149 -12.96 -6.66 -2.77
N GLY A 150 -14.00 -7.17 -2.10
CA GLY A 150 -15.34 -6.59 -2.18
C GLY A 150 -16.03 -6.85 -3.54
N ALA A 151 -17.25 -6.37 -3.67
CA ALA A 151 -18.07 -6.62 -4.86
C ALA A 151 -17.45 -6.07 -6.16
N ASN A 152 -16.89 -4.87 -6.08
CA ASN A 152 -16.34 -4.11 -7.21
C ASN A 152 -14.82 -3.92 -7.17
N GLY A 153 -14.12 -4.63 -6.28
CA GLY A 153 -12.65 -4.48 -6.13
C GLY A 153 -12.21 -3.26 -5.34
N CYS A 154 -13.13 -2.59 -4.63
CA CYS A 154 -12.86 -1.36 -3.89
C CYS A 154 -12.82 -1.57 -2.36
N ALA A 155 -12.77 -2.81 -1.87
CA ALA A 155 -12.53 -3.03 -0.44
C ALA A 155 -11.11 -2.55 -0.09
N GLY A 156 -10.99 -1.81 1.00
CA GLY A 156 -9.71 -1.24 1.39
C GLY A 156 -9.44 0.20 0.94
N GLU A 157 -10.32 0.81 0.15
CA GLU A 157 -10.23 2.21 -0.29
C GLU A 157 -10.50 3.20 0.86
N ILE A 158 -9.79 3.01 1.98
CA ILE A 158 -9.96 3.78 3.22
C ILE A 158 -9.48 5.23 3.11
N GLY A 159 -8.60 5.52 2.16
CA GLY A 159 -8.09 6.88 1.95
C GLY A 159 -9.20 7.90 1.68
N ASN A 160 -10.33 7.46 1.10
CA ASN A 160 -11.47 8.32 0.83
C ASN A 160 -12.55 8.33 1.94
N MET A 161 -12.33 7.65 3.08
CA MET A 161 -13.23 7.77 4.25
C MET A 161 -13.23 9.22 4.76
N ILE A 162 -14.41 9.77 5.05
CA ILE A 162 -14.56 11.12 5.59
C ILE A 162 -14.35 11.04 7.11
N LEU A 163 -13.30 11.66 7.63
CA LEU A 163 -13.03 11.79 9.07
C LEU A 163 -13.36 13.17 9.61
N GLU A 164 -13.34 14.19 8.76
CA GLU A 164 -13.64 15.57 9.10
C GLU A 164 -14.60 16.19 8.08
N PRO A 165 -15.91 16.16 8.35
CA PRO A 165 -16.89 16.76 7.44
C PRO A 165 -16.53 18.23 7.13
N ASN A 166 -16.53 18.60 5.83
CA ASN A 166 -16.12 19.91 5.34
C ASN A 166 -14.63 20.27 5.53
N GLY A 167 -13.79 19.30 5.88
CA GLY A 167 -12.34 19.45 5.98
C GLY A 167 -11.66 19.66 4.61
N TYR A 168 -10.33 19.61 4.61
CA TYR A 168 -9.53 19.85 3.41
C TYR A 168 -9.92 18.94 2.23
N LYS A 169 -10.07 19.55 1.05
CA LYS A 169 -10.33 18.86 -0.21
C LYS A 169 -9.02 18.46 -0.87
N HIS A 170 -8.71 17.16 -0.86
CA HIS A 170 -7.51 16.62 -1.49
C HIS A 170 -7.85 16.02 -2.86
N ASN A 171 -7.39 16.64 -3.94
CA ASN A 171 -7.59 16.16 -5.31
C ASN A 171 -9.08 15.76 -5.57
N ASN A 172 -9.29 14.55 -6.08
CA ASN A 172 -10.61 14.00 -6.39
C ASN A 172 -11.27 13.26 -5.21
N LEU A 173 -10.60 13.18 -4.04
CA LEU A 173 -11.16 12.54 -2.86
C LEU A 173 -12.23 13.41 -2.19
N ASN A 174 -12.99 12.85 -1.27
CA ASN A 174 -13.96 13.59 -0.47
C ASN A 174 -13.28 14.70 0.33
N SER A 175 -14.01 15.82 0.58
CA SER A 175 -13.55 16.80 1.56
C SER A 175 -13.44 16.16 2.94
N GLY A 176 -12.34 16.42 3.64
CA GLY A 176 -12.06 15.78 4.93
C GLY A 176 -11.78 14.29 4.85
N SER A 177 -11.31 13.80 3.70
CA SER A 177 -10.90 12.42 3.51
C SER A 177 -9.71 12.04 4.39
N PHE A 178 -9.65 10.80 4.81
CA PHE A 178 -8.59 10.27 5.65
C PHE A 178 -7.20 10.52 5.04
N GLU A 179 -7.03 10.26 3.74
CA GLU A 179 -5.79 10.56 3.02
C GLU A 179 -5.49 12.06 3.00
N GLY A 180 -6.49 12.90 2.73
CA GLY A 180 -6.35 14.37 2.69
C GLY A 180 -5.94 14.98 4.04
N ILE A 181 -6.08 14.25 5.14
CA ILE A 181 -5.79 14.76 6.49
C ILE A 181 -4.55 14.11 7.10
N ALA A 182 -4.33 12.81 6.92
CA ALA A 182 -3.34 12.05 7.69
C ALA A 182 -2.26 11.36 6.85
N SER A 183 -2.25 11.53 5.52
CA SER A 183 -1.17 11.00 4.67
C SER A 183 0.14 11.77 4.85
N GLY A 184 1.24 11.19 4.36
CA GLY A 184 2.53 11.87 4.34
C GLY A 184 2.50 13.20 3.55
N THR A 185 1.73 13.25 2.45
CA THR A 185 1.50 14.51 1.72
C THR A 185 0.79 15.53 2.60
N SER A 186 -0.24 15.12 3.34
CA SER A 186 -0.96 15.99 4.27
C SER A 186 -0.10 16.48 5.41
N ILE A 187 0.70 15.62 6.03
CA ILE A 187 1.66 15.99 7.08
C ILE A 187 2.58 17.11 6.57
N GLY A 188 3.15 16.93 5.37
CA GLY A 188 4.03 17.96 4.78
C GLY A 188 3.31 19.26 4.45
N ARG A 189 2.10 19.18 3.88
CA ARG A 189 1.27 20.34 3.55
C ARG A 189 0.92 21.16 4.80
N VAL A 190 0.38 20.50 5.84
CA VAL A 190 -0.03 21.18 7.09
C VAL A 190 1.17 21.82 7.78
N ALA A 191 2.33 21.17 7.76
CA ALA A 191 3.57 21.70 8.31
C ALA A 191 4.02 22.98 7.59
N LEU A 192 3.94 23.00 6.27
CA LEU A 192 4.25 24.19 5.46
C LEU A 192 3.24 25.32 5.71
N GLU A 193 1.94 25.01 5.66
CA GLU A 193 0.87 26.02 5.79
C GLU A 193 0.84 26.67 7.17
N ARG A 194 1.08 25.91 8.25
CA ARG A 194 0.95 26.43 9.63
C ARG A 194 2.23 26.97 10.24
N PHE A 195 3.37 26.38 9.87
CA PHE A 195 4.65 26.67 10.52
C PHE A 195 5.80 26.97 9.55
N GLY A 196 5.55 27.01 8.23
CA GLY A 196 6.59 27.26 7.25
C GLY A 196 7.65 26.17 7.16
N ILE A 197 7.35 24.95 7.64
CA ILE A 197 8.27 23.82 7.57
C ILE A 197 8.25 23.23 6.16
N GLU A 198 9.29 23.47 5.39
CA GLU A 198 9.49 22.92 4.05
C GLU A 198 10.11 21.51 4.10
N GLY A 199 10.09 20.77 2.98
CA GLY A 199 10.73 19.45 2.84
C GLY A 199 9.81 18.26 3.14
N GLY A 200 8.50 18.49 3.30
CA GLY A 200 7.48 17.47 3.42
C GLY A 200 7.53 16.68 4.73
N ALA A 201 6.80 15.55 4.78
CA ALA A 201 6.70 14.74 5.99
C ALA A 201 8.06 14.28 6.54
N LYS A 202 9.01 13.92 5.68
CA LYS A 202 10.36 13.49 6.10
C LYS A 202 11.07 14.55 6.93
N GLN A 203 10.92 15.83 6.55
CA GLN A 203 11.50 16.94 7.31
C GLN A 203 10.79 17.13 8.65
N VAL A 204 9.45 16.99 8.67
CA VAL A 204 8.65 17.08 9.91
C VAL A 204 9.13 16.03 10.92
N PHE A 205 9.27 14.78 10.51
CA PHE A 205 9.77 13.71 11.38
C PHE A 205 11.18 13.99 11.88
N ARG A 206 12.08 14.43 11.00
CA ARG A 206 13.46 14.78 11.39
C ARG A 206 13.51 15.91 12.44
N LEU A 207 12.68 16.94 12.28
CA LEU A 207 12.61 18.05 13.22
C LEU A 207 12.02 17.62 14.58
N ALA A 208 11.00 16.77 14.56
CA ALA A 208 10.44 16.20 15.80
C ALA A 208 11.47 15.37 16.58
N GLU A 209 12.28 14.56 15.91
CA GLU A 209 13.41 13.82 16.51
C GLU A 209 14.44 14.76 17.17
N GLN A 210 14.55 15.99 16.67
CA GLN A 210 15.41 17.04 17.22
C GLN A 210 14.74 17.87 18.34
N GLY A 211 13.50 17.52 18.72
CA GLY A 211 12.73 18.18 19.77
C GLY A 211 11.97 19.42 19.33
N ASN A 212 11.75 19.62 18.02
CA ASN A 212 10.94 20.74 17.54
C ASN A 212 9.47 20.52 17.90
N GLN A 213 8.89 21.43 18.67
CA GLN A 213 7.53 21.32 19.20
C GLN A 213 6.45 21.46 18.09
N GLU A 214 6.66 22.31 17.10
CA GLU A 214 5.71 22.52 16.00
C GLU A 214 5.60 21.26 15.14
N ALA A 215 6.73 20.61 14.85
CA ALA A 215 6.76 19.34 14.16
C ALA A 215 6.08 18.22 14.97
N GLN A 216 6.26 18.22 16.30
CA GLN A 216 5.59 17.24 17.18
C GLN A 216 4.07 17.43 17.17
N ILE A 217 3.56 18.67 17.20
CA ILE A 217 2.12 18.97 17.10
C ILE A 217 1.54 18.38 15.82
N ILE A 218 2.22 18.52 14.67
CA ILE A 218 1.76 17.97 13.40
C ILE A 218 1.70 16.43 13.44
N ILE A 219 2.69 15.79 14.05
CA ILE A 219 2.72 14.33 14.21
C ILE A 219 1.59 13.85 15.12
N ASP A 220 1.35 14.53 16.23
CA ASP A 220 0.31 14.18 17.19
C ASP A 220 -1.09 14.28 16.55
N GLU A 221 -1.34 15.32 15.75
CA GLU A 221 -2.57 15.46 14.96
C GLU A 221 -2.72 14.33 13.92
N ALA A 222 -1.66 14.00 13.18
CA ALA A 222 -1.68 12.88 12.24
C ALA A 222 -1.98 11.55 12.96
N VAL A 223 -1.34 11.30 14.09
CA VAL A 223 -1.60 10.11 14.94
C VAL A 223 -3.05 10.06 15.40
N GLN A 224 -3.64 11.20 15.75
CA GLN A 224 -5.05 11.27 16.13
C GLN A 224 -5.96 10.81 14.98
N TYR A 225 -5.78 11.32 13.77
CA TYR A 225 -6.59 10.92 12.62
C TYR A 225 -6.32 9.47 12.20
N LEU A 226 -5.08 9.00 12.28
CA LEU A 226 -4.76 7.59 12.06
C LEU A 226 -5.51 6.69 13.07
N ALA A 227 -5.58 7.11 14.33
CA ALA A 227 -6.30 6.38 15.36
C ALA A 227 -7.82 6.34 15.10
N MET A 228 -8.41 7.47 14.66
CA MET A 228 -9.83 7.52 14.28
C MET A 228 -10.13 6.61 13.09
N GLY A 229 -9.26 6.61 12.07
CA GLY A 229 -9.40 5.73 10.92
C GLY A 229 -9.34 4.25 11.31
N ILE A 230 -8.38 3.85 12.13
CA ILE A 230 -8.27 2.47 12.64
C ILE A 230 -9.48 2.10 13.49
N ALA A 231 -9.95 2.99 14.36
CA ALA A 231 -11.13 2.74 15.20
C ALA A 231 -12.40 2.52 14.36
N ASN A 232 -12.60 3.31 13.30
CA ASN A 232 -13.71 3.12 12.37
C ASN A 232 -13.66 1.75 11.70
N ILE A 233 -12.48 1.34 11.24
CA ILE A 233 -12.27 0.01 10.65
C ILE A 233 -12.50 -1.09 11.70
N ALA A 234 -12.01 -0.92 12.92
CA ALA A 234 -12.20 -1.87 14.01
C ALA A 234 -13.69 -2.10 14.32
N HIS A 235 -14.51 -1.03 14.30
CA HIS A 235 -15.94 -1.15 14.52
C HIS A 235 -16.72 -1.82 13.37
N VAL A 236 -16.19 -1.77 12.13
CA VAL A 236 -16.87 -2.35 10.95
C VAL A 236 -16.39 -3.76 10.64
N VAL A 237 -15.09 -4.00 10.76
CA VAL A 237 -14.45 -5.27 10.33
C VAL A 237 -13.99 -6.11 11.51
N ASN A 238 -13.53 -5.47 12.60
CA ASN A 238 -12.94 -6.11 13.78
C ASN A 238 -11.88 -7.18 13.44
N PRO A 239 -10.80 -6.81 12.72
CA PRO A 239 -9.76 -7.77 12.41
C PRO A 239 -8.95 -8.12 13.66
N GLU A 240 -8.32 -9.32 13.68
CA GLU A 240 -7.44 -9.73 14.78
C GLU A 240 -6.18 -8.87 14.86
N LEU A 241 -5.68 -8.37 13.71
CA LEU A 241 -4.45 -7.61 13.63
C LEU A 241 -4.56 -6.46 12.63
N PHE A 242 -4.10 -5.28 13.05
CA PHE A 242 -3.77 -4.17 12.16
C PHE A 242 -2.27 -4.12 11.89
N ILE A 243 -1.89 -4.09 10.61
CA ILE A 243 -0.50 -3.91 10.18
C ILE A 243 -0.38 -2.55 9.51
N VAL A 244 0.48 -1.69 10.04
CA VAL A 244 0.69 -0.33 9.49
C VAL A 244 2.04 -0.27 8.81
N GLY A 245 2.02 0.11 7.54
CA GLY A 245 3.20 0.26 6.68
C GLY A 245 3.23 1.61 5.96
N GLY A 246 4.06 1.69 4.91
CA GLY A 246 4.26 2.90 4.12
C GLY A 246 5.41 3.77 4.62
N GLY A 247 5.78 4.79 3.83
CA GLY A 247 6.95 5.63 4.10
C GLY A 247 6.90 6.40 5.42
N VAL A 248 5.71 6.76 5.90
CA VAL A 248 5.53 7.41 7.21
C VAL A 248 6.00 6.50 8.36
N MET A 249 5.93 5.19 8.20
CA MET A 249 6.38 4.22 9.20
C MET A 249 7.91 4.01 9.24
N GLU A 250 8.69 4.69 8.40
CA GLU A 250 10.15 4.79 8.60
C GLU A 250 10.46 5.44 9.95
N SER A 251 9.60 6.38 10.40
CA SER A 251 9.66 7.01 11.73
C SER A 251 8.69 6.37 12.74
N LYS A 252 8.48 5.05 12.65
CA LYS A 252 7.52 4.29 13.50
C LYS A 252 7.70 4.51 15.00
N HIS A 253 8.89 4.84 15.47
CA HIS A 253 9.17 5.12 16.88
C HIS A 253 8.42 6.36 17.40
N LEU A 254 8.13 7.35 16.53
CA LEU A 254 7.33 8.53 16.86
C LEU A 254 5.82 8.26 16.73
N ILE A 255 5.42 7.24 15.98
CA ILE A 255 4.00 7.01 15.61
C ILE A 255 3.39 5.83 16.35
N LEU A 256 4.04 4.67 16.35
CA LEU A 256 3.38 3.41 16.70
C LEU A 256 2.92 3.34 18.16
N SER A 257 3.73 3.82 19.09
CA SER A 257 3.37 3.82 20.52
C SER A 257 2.24 4.82 20.84
N PRO A 258 2.29 6.09 20.39
CA PRO A 258 1.17 7.01 20.53
C PRO A 258 -0.11 6.51 19.84
N LEU A 259 -0.01 5.94 18.64
CA LEU A 259 -1.13 5.40 17.88
C LEU A 259 -1.86 4.29 18.66
N ARG A 260 -1.12 3.32 19.21
CA ARG A 260 -1.69 2.25 20.05
C ARG A 260 -2.44 2.77 21.27
N LYS A 261 -1.96 3.85 21.87
CA LYS A 261 -2.65 4.49 23.00
C LYS A 261 -3.90 5.23 22.53
N LYS A 262 -3.77 6.01 21.45
CA LYS A 262 -4.84 6.88 20.97
C LYS A 262 -6.02 6.10 20.41
N VAL A 263 -5.82 4.96 19.73
CA VAL A 263 -6.90 4.11 19.21
C VAL A 263 -7.82 3.65 20.35
N LYS A 264 -7.28 3.34 21.52
CA LYS A 264 -8.08 2.89 22.69
C LYS A 264 -9.09 3.92 23.17
N GLU A 265 -8.86 5.21 22.89
CA GLU A 265 -9.79 6.29 23.25
C GLU A 265 -11.01 6.35 22.32
N TYR A 266 -10.92 5.74 21.12
CA TYR A 266 -11.94 5.82 20.07
C TYR A 266 -12.71 4.51 19.86
N VAL A 267 -12.31 3.42 20.50
CA VAL A 267 -13.00 2.12 20.37
C VAL A 267 -13.79 1.79 21.63
N TYR A 268 -14.79 0.89 21.51
CA TYR A 268 -15.48 0.36 22.68
C TYR A 268 -14.49 -0.29 23.67
N PRO A 269 -14.74 -0.18 25.00
CA PRO A 269 -13.85 -0.77 26.01
C PRO A 269 -13.50 -2.24 25.75
N GLN A 270 -14.46 -3.04 25.25
CA GLN A 270 -14.23 -4.44 24.92
C GLN A 270 -13.22 -4.66 23.79
N LEU A 271 -13.06 -3.70 22.88
CA LEU A 271 -12.06 -3.74 21.82
C LEU A 271 -10.71 -3.17 22.28
N ALA A 272 -10.72 -2.20 23.18
CA ALA A 272 -9.52 -1.45 23.56
C ALA A 272 -8.37 -2.32 24.09
N ASP A 273 -8.68 -3.42 24.78
CA ASP A 273 -7.68 -4.33 25.33
C ASP A 273 -7.22 -5.40 24.32
N ASN A 274 -8.01 -5.63 23.28
CA ASN A 274 -7.77 -6.69 22.30
C ASN A 274 -7.21 -6.19 20.97
N ILE A 275 -7.28 -4.87 20.69
CA ILE A 275 -6.82 -4.32 19.43
C ILE A 275 -5.28 -4.39 19.32
N GLN A 276 -4.82 -5.10 18.31
CA GLN A 276 -3.40 -5.28 18.05
C GLN A 276 -2.98 -4.45 16.83
N ILE A 277 -1.91 -3.65 17.00
CA ILE A 277 -1.37 -2.79 15.92
C ILE A 277 0.13 -3.00 15.86
N VAL A 278 0.64 -3.43 14.71
CA VAL A 278 2.07 -3.67 14.48
C VAL A 278 2.56 -2.97 13.23
N SER A 279 3.86 -2.82 13.08
CA SER A 279 4.46 -2.35 11.83
C SER A 279 4.69 -3.53 10.87
N THR A 280 4.80 -3.22 9.56
CA THR A 280 5.21 -4.17 8.52
C THR A 280 6.54 -4.83 8.83
N ALA A 281 6.68 -6.12 8.41
CA ALA A 281 7.92 -6.88 8.48
C ALA A 281 8.67 -6.93 7.13
N LEU A 282 7.96 -6.87 6.01
CA LEU A 282 8.53 -7.08 4.67
C LEU A 282 9.06 -5.80 4.01
N GLY A 283 8.65 -4.63 4.52
CA GLY A 283 9.06 -3.34 4.00
C GLY A 283 8.82 -3.20 2.49
N GLY A 284 9.77 -2.64 1.77
CA GLY A 284 9.66 -2.42 0.32
C GLY A 284 9.59 -3.68 -0.55
N LYS A 285 9.64 -4.88 0.05
CA LYS A 285 9.51 -6.17 -0.66
C LYS A 285 8.06 -6.68 -0.70
N ALA A 286 7.18 -6.13 0.15
CA ALA A 286 5.80 -6.60 0.30
C ALA A 286 5.04 -6.59 -1.03
N GLY A 287 5.15 -5.51 -1.82
CA GLY A 287 4.48 -5.38 -3.13
C GLY A 287 4.84 -6.53 -4.09
N VAL A 288 6.13 -6.80 -4.24
CA VAL A 288 6.62 -7.88 -5.12
C VAL A 288 6.18 -9.26 -4.65
N ILE A 289 6.33 -9.53 -3.34
CA ILE A 289 5.95 -10.83 -2.76
C ILE A 289 4.45 -11.06 -2.90
N GLY A 290 3.64 -10.07 -2.56
CA GLY A 290 2.19 -10.19 -2.63
C GLY A 290 1.66 -10.22 -4.06
N ALA A 291 2.28 -9.51 -4.98
CA ALA A 291 1.95 -9.66 -6.40
C ALA A 291 2.18 -11.10 -6.86
N ALA A 292 3.33 -11.70 -6.56
CA ALA A 292 3.59 -13.10 -6.88
C ALA A 292 2.56 -14.07 -6.24
N MET A 293 2.07 -13.77 -5.03
CA MET A 293 1.05 -14.57 -4.33
C MET A 293 -0.35 -14.50 -4.96
N LEU A 294 -0.59 -13.61 -5.92
CA LEU A 294 -1.84 -13.64 -6.71
C LEU A 294 -1.91 -14.86 -7.62
N VAL A 295 -0.76 -15.44 -7.99
CA VAL A 295 -0.67 -16.63 -8.84
C VAL A 295 -1.09 -17.86 -8.03
N LYS A 296 -2.15 -18.53 -8.50
CA LYS A 296 -2.73 -19.70 -7.84
C LYS A 296 -2.11 -21.03 -8.28
#